data_687f9fef50774b50865b788458947ada
#
_entry.id   687f9fef50774b50865b788458947ada
#
_cell.length_a   1.000
_cell.length_b   1.000
_cell.length_c   1.000
_cell.angle_alpha   90.00
_cell.angle_beta   90.00
_cell.angle_gamma   90.00
#
_symmetry.space_group_name_H-M   'P 1'
#
loop_
_entity.id
_entity.type
_entity.pdbx_description
1 polymer ?
#
loop_
_entity_poly.entity_id
_entity_poly.type
_entity_poly.pdbx_seq_one_letter_code
_entity_poly.pdbx_strand_id
1 'polypeptide(L)'
;MQNIILIGFMGSGKDSVGQEIARRSGLTFLSTDRIIELAKNRSISDIFEHSGETYFRRMEKKVVRSISGLQNIVLATGGGIVKDEDNQKRLSRLGTVVYLKVTAETVRKRTDGDTSRPLLMKPDAVENLLRERADIYKFANFAVDTDNSTPDKLAETILRQLSIDIKPTPPIGPGIIPVKTSSGEYNVIVGPGILESLPQFIDKLPKRCAIITNPLVGGLLLDRVSDIFAVLDINVIPVTIPDGERYKSLKTVSKIYDILLENRFDRGDMLIGLGGGVITDTAGFVAATLKRGCRLVNIPTTLLSQVDASVGGKTGVNHESGKNLIGSFYQPELVLADIELLKTLADREFHNGLAEVIKAALIRDNDLFACLESEKSSVLNRNIKTLQKIVTRCVEIKRDIVQADEKELSGIRSLLNFGHTIGHMIEAGSHYRGVKHGEAVAIGMALETQIGRQLSELEIERIITLIQDFKLPISVPEKLNLKTIRQHLLQDKKISNGVLKLPVLMGIGKSKIEELPWDRFESYMDQI
;
A
#
# COMPACT_ATOMS: atom_id res chain seq x y z
N MET A 1 -3.67 -14.03 -11.30
CA MET A 1 -2.56 -14.25 -12.27
C MET A 1 -1.31 -14.62 -11.47
N GLN A 2 -0.35 -15.34 -12.09
CA GLN A 2 0.86 -15.79 -11.41
C GLN A 2 1.98 -14.75 -11.60
N ASN A 3 2.78 -14.49 -10.56
CA ASN A 3 3.95 -13.63 -10.68
C ASN A 3 5.03 -14.28 -11.57
N ILE A 4 5.79 -13.45 -12.30
CA ILE A 4 6.94 -13.88 -13.10
C ILE A 4 8.21 -13.35 -12.47
N ILE A 5 9.16 -14.23 -12.15
CA ILE A 5 10.41 -13.87 -11.49
C ILE A 5 11.56 -14.10 -12.47
N LEU A 6 12.21 -13.04 -12.90
CA LEU A 6 13.34 -13.10 -13.82
C LEU A 6 14.64 -13.17 -13.02
N ILE A 7 15.35 -14.28 -13.17
CA ILE A 7 16.70 -14.48 -12.62
C ILE A 7 17.71 -14.61 -13.76
N GLY A 8 18.96 -14.35 -13.47
CA GLY A 8 20.02 -14.50 -14.47
C GLY A 8 21.25 -13.65 -14.14
N PHE A 9 22.29 -13.85 -14.89
CA PHE A 9 23.54 -13.12 -14.74
C PHE A 9 23.37 -11.62 -15.02
N MET A 10 24.28 -10.79 -14.52
CA MET A 10 24.32 -9.37 -14.90
C MET A 10 24.51 -9.23 -16.43
N GLY A 11 23.82 -8.30 -17.06
CA GLY A 11 23.81 -8.16 -18.52
C GLY A 11 22.90 -9.15 -19.27
N SER A 12 22.15 -10.05 -18.58
CA SER A 12 21.21 -10.95 -19.26
C SER A 12 19.92 -10.26 -19.73
N GLY A 13 19.70 -8.98 -19.41
CA GLY A 13 18.56 -8.19 -19.90
C GLY A 13 17.30 -8.32 -19.07
N LYS A 14 17.39 -8.71 -17.77
CA LYS A 14 16.22 -8.90 -16.88
C LYS A 14 15.29 -7.70 -16.81
N ASP A 15 15.83 -6.50 -16.66
CA ASP A 15 15.02 -5.28 -16.56
C ASP A 15 14.29 -5.00 -17.88
N SER A 16 15.01 -5.02 -19.01
CA SER A 16 14.40 -4.76 -20.33
C SER A 16 13.34 -5.80 -20.71
N VAL A 17 13.62 -7.09 -20.47
CA VAL A 17 12.65 -8.17 -20.71
C VAL A 17 11.48 -8.08 -19.74
N GLY A 18 11.74 -7.75 -18.48
CA GLY A 18 10.71 -7.58 -17.46
C GLY A 18 9.74 -6.43 -17.77
N GLN A 19 10.25 -5.29 -18.20
CA GLN A 19 9.45 -4.15 -18.65
C GLN A 19 8.58 -4.52 -19.87
N GLU A 20 9.14 -5.24 -20.83
CA GLU A 20 8.39 -5.66 -22.03
C GLU A 20 7.31 -6.72 -21.69
N ILE A 21 7.60 -7.66 -20.81
CA ILE A 21 6.58 -8.59 -20.28
C ILE A 21 5.45 -7.80 -19.61
N ALA A 22 5.78 -6.85 -18.73
CA ALA A 22 4.80 -6.03 -18.03
C ALA A 22 3.90 -5.26 -19.01
N ARG A 23 4.50 -4.61 -20.00
CA ARG A 23 3.77 -3.87 -21.04
C ARG A 23 2.76 -4.73 -21.80
N ARG A 24 3.11 -5.99 -22.09
CA ARG A 24 2.25 -6.92 -22.88
C ARG A 24 1.20 -7.63 -22.04
N SER A 25 1.51 -7.94 -20.79
CA SER A 25 0.65 -8.75 -19.92
C SER A 25 -0.25 -7.95 -18.98
N GLY A 26 -0.01 -6.65 -18.82
CA GLY A 26 -0.65 -5.82 -17.80
C GLY A 26 -0.19 -6.14 -16.36
N LEU A 27 0.90 -6.92 -16.20
CA LEU A 27 1.59 -7.10 -14.93
C LEU A 27 2.39 -5.84 -14.58
N THR A 28 2.65 -5.61 -13.30
CA THR A 28 3.49 -4.48 -12.87
C THR A 28 4.95 -4.89 -12.81
N PHE A 29 5.84 -4.12 -13.46
CA PHE A 29 7.27 -4.36 -13.39
C PHE A 29 7.86 -3.92 -12.05
N LEU A 30 8.81 -4.69 -11.52
CA LEU A 30 9.51 -4.41 -10.27
C LEU A 30 10.98 -4.87 -10.38
N SER A 31 11.92 -4.06 -9.92
CA SER A 31 13.34 -4.41 -9.84
C SER A 31 13.83 -4.39 -8.39
N THR A 32 14.48 -5.47 -7.94
CA THR A 32 15.04 -5.52 -6.57
C THR A 32 16.13 -4.50 -6.36
N ASP A 33 16.93 -4.25 -7.38
CA ASP A 33 18.03 -3.29 -7.34
C ASP A 33 17.47 -1.87 -7.18
N ARG A 34 16.41 -1.53 -7.92
CA ARG A 34 15.73 -0.23 -7.80
C ARG A 34 15.14 0.00 -6.41
N ILE A 35 14.53 -1.02 -5.80
CA ILE A 35 14.02 -0.91 -4.41
C ILE A 35 15.15 -0.60 -3.43
N ILE A 36 16.34 -1.24 -3.59
CA ILE A 36 17.49 -0.99 -2.72
C ILE A 36 17.99 0.44 -2.88
N GLU A 37 18.11 0.92 -4.12
CA GLU A 37 18.54 2.30 -4.41
C GLU A 37 17.60 3.33 -3.78
N LEU A 38 16.29 3.16 -3.96
CA LEU A 38 15.27 4.02 -3.33
C LEU A 38 15.32 3.95 -1.79
N ALA A 39 15.50 2.75 -1.22
CA ALA A 39 15.59 2.57 0.22
C ALA A 39 16.83 3.23 0.84
N LYS A 40 17.88 3.46 0.05
CA LYS A 40 19.16 4.02 0.50
C LYS A 40 19.42 5.43 -0.02
N ASN A 41 18.64 5.89 -0.98
CA ASN A 41 18.87 7.12 -1.71
C ASN A 41 20.32 7.20 -2.24
N ARG A 42 20.79 6.08 -2.81
CA ARG A 42 22.15 5.89 -3.35
C ARG A 42 22.14 4.86 -4.46
N SER A 43 23.04 5.01 -5.42
CA SER A 43 23.24 3.99 -6.45
C SER A 43 23.80 2.68 -5.88
N ILE A 44 23.58 1.59 -6.59
CA ILE A 44 24.19 0.29 -6.22
C ILE A 44 25.70 0.40 -6.12
N SER A 45 26.36 1.11 -7.06
CA SER A 45 27.82 1.33 -7.05
C SER A 45 28.28 2.02 -5.76
N ASP A 46 27.59 3.09 -5.35
CA ASP A 46 27.90 3.81 -4.09
C ASP A 46 27.72 2.93 -2.87
N ILE A 47 26.69 2.05 -2.88
CA ILE A 47 26.46 1.11 -1.77
C ILE A 47 27.60 0.11 -1.67
N PHE A 48 28.07 -0.43 -2.81
CA PHE A 48 29.22 -1.35 -2.82
C PHE A 48 30.51 -0.67 -2.37
N GLU A 49 30.79 0.54 -2.84
CA GLU A 49 31.99 1.30 -2.50
C GLU A 49 32.05 1.64 -1.00
N HIS A 50 30.96 2.17 -0.43
CA HIS A 50 30.95 2.69 0.93
C HIS A 50 30.56 1.66 2.00
N SER A 51 29.79 0.64 1.64
CA SER A 51 29.22 -0.32 2.62
C SER A 51 29.60 -1.79 2.36
N GLY A 52 30.16 -2.09 1.20
CA GLY A 52 30.66 -3.42 0.81
C GLY A 52 29.57 -4.44 0.44
N GLU A 53 30.01 -5.57 -0.14
CA GLU A 53 29.12 -6.62 -0.64
C GLU A 53 28.25 -7.23 0.46
N THR A 54 28.82 -7.52 1.64
CA THR A 54 28.06 -8.15 2.75
C THR A 54 26.84 -7.31 3.18
N TYR A 55 26.99 -5.98 3.20
CA TYR A 55 25.89 -5.08 3.49
C TYR A 55 24.83 -5.13 2.39
N PHE A 56 25.23 -5.10 1.12
CA PHE A 56 24.31 -5.20 -0.02
C PHE A 56 23.52 -6.51 0.01
N ARG A 57 24.16 -7.66 0.26
CA ARG A 57 23.47 -8.95 0.39
C ARG A 57 22.43 -8.97 1.51
N ARG A 58 22.68 -8.28 2.61
CA ARG A 58 21.70 -8.12 3.68
C ARG A 58 20.50 -7.29 3.24
N MET A 59 20.71 -6.31 2.37
CA MET A 59 19.61 -5.53 1.80
C MET A 59 18.79 -6.34 0.80
N GLU A 60 19.41 -7.14 -0.07
CA GLU A 60 18.71 -8.09 -0.95
C GLU A 60 17.76 -9.00 -0.16
N LYS A 61 18.22 -9.60 0.94
CA LYS A 61 17.36 -10.42 1.83
C LYS A 61 16.15 -9.64 2.37
N LYS A 62 16.34 -8.39 2.77
CA LYS A 62 15.24 -7.55 3.26
C LYS A 62 14.22 -7.26 2.17
N VAL A 63 14.67 -6.95 0.96
CA VAL A 63 13.81 -6.72 -0.18
C VAL A 63 13.01 -7.97 -0.53
N VAL A 64 13.65 -9.15 -0.64
CA VAL A 64 12.92 -10.41 -0.93
C VAL A 64 11.84 -10.69 0.12
N ARG A 65 12.09 -10.37 1.39
CA ARG A 65 11.07 -10.50 2.45
C ARG A 65 9.91 -9.51 2.29
N SER A 66 10.20 -8.26 1.91
CA SER A 66 9.16 -7.22 1.77
C SER A 66 8.22 -7.47 0.59
N ILE A 67 8.70 -8.13 -0.47
CA ILE A 67 7.90 -8.41 -1.67
C ILE A 67 7.16 -9.76 -1.64
N SER A 68 7.35 -10.57 -0.58
CA SER A 68 6.85 -11.97 -0.52
C SER A 68 5.34 -12.14 -0.65
N GLY A 69 4.56 -11.08 -0.51
CA GLY A 69 3.08 -11.14 -0.62
C GLY A 69 2.53 -10.44 -1.86
N LEU A 70 3.38 -9.86 -2.72
CA LEU A 70 2.94 -9.13 -3.90
C LEU A 70 2.31 -10.07 -4.94
N GLN A 71 1.38 -9.53 -5.72
CA GLN A 71 0.70 -10.24 -6.80
C GLN A 71 0.77 -9.45 -8.10
N ASN A 72 0.59 -10.16 -9.21
CA ASN A 72 0.53 -9.58 -10.56
C ASN A 72 1.76 -8.72 -10.92
N ILE A 73 2.96 -9.21 -10.55
CA ILE A 73 4.23 -8.56 -10.84
C ILE A 73 5.12 -9.37 -11.78
N VAL A 74 5.96 -8.64 -12.51
CA VAL A 74 7.17 -9.16 -13.14
C VAL A 74 8.35 -8.63 -12.34
N LEU A 75 9.08 -9.51 -11.66
CA LEU A 75 10.21 -9.14 -10.82
C LEU A 75 11.53 -9.41 -11.54
N ALA A 76 12.31 -8.37 -11.80
CA ALA A 76 13.71 -8.50 -12.17
C ALA A 76 14.58 -8.53 -10.91
N THR A 77 15.40 -9.58 -10.76
CA THR A 77 16.25 -9.73 -9.58
C THR A 77 17.67 -9.23 -9.82
N GLY A 78 18.33 -8.74 -8.78
CA GLY A 78 19.78 -8.51 -8.79
C GLY A 78 20.55 -9.82 -9.08
N GLY A 79 21.63 -9.72 -9.84
CA GLY A 79 22.37 -10.91 -10.32
C GLY A 79 22.99 -11.81 -9.24
N GLY A 80 23.04 -11.35 -7.99
CA GLY A 80 23.59 -12.11 -6.87
C GLY A 80 22.57 -12.58 -5.83
N ILE A 81 21.33 -12.15 -5.93
CA ILE A 81 20.27 -12.40 -4.96
C ILE A 81 19.99 -13.89 -4.78
N VAL A 82 20.19 -14.67 -5.85
CA VAL A 82 19.98 -16.12 -5.90
C VAL A 82 21.10 -16.94 -5.28
N LYS A 83 22.20 -16.32 -4.82
CA LYS A 83 23.27 -17.03 -4.07
C LYS A 83 22.79 -17.52 -2.70
N ASP A 84 21.75 -16.93 -2.17
CA ASP A 84 21.18 -17.24 -0.87
C ASP A 84 19.99 -18.20 -1.01
N GLU A 85 20.04 -19.36 -0.37
CA GLU A 85 19.01 -20.40 -0.46
C GLU A 85 17.65 -19.95 0.12
N ASP A 86 17.62 -19.11 1.16
CA ASP A 86 16.36 -18.57 1.71
C ASP A 86 15.68 -17.66 0.69
N ASN A 87 16.47 -16.85 -0.02
CA ASN A 87 15.97 -16.06 -1.15
C ASN A 87 15.41 -16.94 -2.26
N GLN A 88 16.12 -18.03 -2.66
CA GLN A 88 15.61 -18.95 -3.69
C GLN A 88 14.25 -19.54 -3.31
N LYS A 89 14.13 -20.03 -2.07
CA LYS A 89 12.86 -20.59 -1.54
C LYS A 89 11.73 -19.57 -1.55
N ARG A 90 12.01 -18.32 -1.20
CA ARG A 90 11.01 -17.24 -1.20
C ARG A 90 10.60 -16.85 -2.61
N LEU A 91 11.56 -16.71 -3.52
CA LEU A 91 11.29 -16.39 -4.92
C LEU A 91 10.46 -17.49 -5.60
N SER A 92 10.77 -18.77 -5.34
CA SER A 92 9.99 -19.91 -5.86
C SER A 92 8.55 -19.95 -5.33
N ARG A 93 8.32 -19.47 -4.10
CA ARG A 93 6.96 -19.35 -3.53
C ARG A 93 6.22 -18.13 -4.05
N LEU A 94 6.95 -17.10 -4.45
CA LEU A 94 6.38 -15.84 -4.95
C LEU A 94 5.77 -16.00 -6.35
N GLY A 95 6.38 -16.80 -7.24
CA GLY A 95 5.89 -16.99 -8.59
C GLY A 95 6.72 -17.93 -9.44
N THR A 96 6.45 -17.99 -10.73
CA THR A 96 7.22 -18.77 -11.69
C THR A 96 8.57 -18.13 -11.94
N VAL A 97 9.64 -18.88 -11.65
CA VAL A 97 11.02 -18.44 -11.82
C VAL A 97 11.52 -18.77 -13.21
N VAL A 98 11.91 -17.76 -13.97
CA VAL A 98 12.44 -17.86 -15.34
C VAL A 98 13.91 -17.47 -15.34
N TYR A 99 14.76 -18.38 -15.77
CA TYR A 99 16.20 -18.11 -15.94
C TYR A 99 16.49 -17.52 -17.32
N LEU A 100 16.97 -16.29 -17.36
CA LEU A 100 17.49 -15.66 -18.57
C LEU A 100 18.97 -16.06 -18.77
N LYS A 101 19.17 -17.10 -19.56
CA LYS A 101 20.49 -17.65 -19.88
C LYS A 101 21.22 -16.74 -20.87
N VAL A 102 22.50 -16.48 -20.65
CA VAL A 102 23.33 -15.61 -21.48
C VAL A 102 24.75 -16.17 -21.56
N THR A 103 25.40 -16.02 -22.72
CA THR A 103 26.81 -16.37 -22.91
C THR A 103 27.74 -15.24 -22.45
N ALA A 104 29.02 -15.59 -22.17
CA ALA A 104 30.03 -14.60 -21.81
C ALA A 104 30.26 -13.56 -22.91
N GLU A 105 30.21 -13.97 -24.17
CA GLU A 105 30.33 -13.09 -25.32
C GLU A 105 29.22 -12.02 -25.33
N THR A 106 27.98 -12.45 -25.16
CA THR A 106 26.82 -11.55 -25.11
C THR A 106 26.88 -10.59 -23.90
N VAL A 107 27.33 -11.09 -22.73
CA VAL A 107 27.53 -10.23 -21.55
C VAL A 107 28.53 -9.15 -21.85
N ARG A 108 29.72 -9.49 -22.38
CA ARG A 108 30.76 -8.50 -22.73
C ARG A 108 30.23 -7.46 -23.72
N LYS A 109 29.57 -7.90 -24.80
CA LYS A 109 29.00 -7.02 -25.81
C LYS A 109 27.97 -6.04 -25.24
N ARG A 110 27.14 -6.49 -24.26
CA ARG A 110 26.08 -5.67 -23.64
C ARG A 110 26.59 -4.77 -22.52
N THR A 111 27.75 -5.09 -21.94
CA THR A 111 28.34 -4.33 -20.82
C THR A 111 29.60 -3.57 -21.23
N ASP A 112 29.90 -3.52 -22.51
CA ASP A 112 31.04 -2.75 -23.05
C ASP A 112 30.85 -1.25 -22.76
N GLY A 113 31.84 -0.63 -22.11
CA GLY A 113 31.80 0.77 -21.65
C GLY A 113 31.01 1.02 -20.35
N ASP A 114 30.39 0.00 -19.72
CA ASP A 114 29.68 0.17 -18.45
C ASP A 114 30.61 0.07 -17.24
N THR A 115 31.06 1.22 -16.72
CA THR A 115 31.93 1.31 -15.53
C THR A 115 31.21 1.06 -14.20
N SER A 116 29.89 0.95 -14.21
CA SER A 116 29.08 0.76 -13.00
C SER A 116 29.18 -0.66 -12.38
N ARG A 117 29.93 -1.58 -13.03
CA ARG A 117 30.01 -3.01 -12.67
C ARG A 117 31.44 -3.48 -12.35
N PRO A 118 31.97 -3.17 -11.16
CA PRO A 118 33.37 -3.43 -10.80
C PRO A 118 33.79 -4.91 -10.93
N LEU A 119 32.86 -5.85 -10.76
CA LEU A 119 33.11 -7.29 -10.82
C LEU A 119 33.42 -7.82 -12.24
N LEU A 120 33.12 -7.07 -13.29
CA LEU A 120 33.35 -7.46 -14.69
C LEU A 120 34.65 -6.91 -15.29
N MET A 121 35.41 -6.08 -14.57
CA MET A 121 36.59 -5.40 -15.10
C MET A 121 37.84 -6.28 -15.20
N LYS A 122 37.84 -7.50 -14.66
CA LYS A 122 39.01 -8.39 -14.72
C LYS A 122 38.94 -9.30 -15.95
N PRO A 123 40.05 -9.62 -16.61
CA PRO A 123 40.10 -10.65 -17.65
C PRO A 123 39.53 -11.97 -17.13
N ASP A 124 38.76 -12.68 -17.93
CA ASP A 124 38.10 -13.97 -17.62
C ASP A 124 37.12 -13.96 -16.43
N ALA A 125 36.85 -12.79 -15.84
CA ALA A 125 35.92 -12.70 -14.70
C ALA A 125 34.50 -13.12 -15.07
N VAL A 126 34.04 -12.82 -16.27
CA VAL A 126 32.70 -13.16 -16.75
C VAL A 126 32.54 -14.67 -16.87
N GLU A 127 33.49 -15.37 -17.50
CA GLU A 127 33.47 -16.83 -17.68
C GLU A 127 33.52 -17.57 -16.34
N ASN A 128 34.41 -17.16 -15.47
CA ASN A 128 34.57 -17.78 -14.15
C ASN A 128 33.30 -17.62 -13.31
N LEU A 129 32.72 -16.41 -13.27
CA LEU A 129 31.50 -16.13 -12.55
C LEU A 129 30.26 -16.83 -13.14
N LEU A 130 30.17 -16.97 -14.48
CA LEU A 130 29.11 -17.73 -15.14
C LEU A 130 29.18 -19.21 -14.79
N ARG A 131 30.40 -19.77 -14.77
CA ARG A 131 30.64 -21.17 -14.42
C ARG A 131 30.32 -21.46 -12.95
N GLU A 132 30.77 -20.60 -12.03
CA GLU A 132 30.42 -20.67 -10.61
C GLU A 132 28.91 -20.63 -10.35
N ARG A 133 28.16 -19.87 -11.15
CA ARG A 133 26.73 -19.63 -10.94
C ARG A 133 25.82 -20.58 -11.72
N ALA A 134 26.34 -21.41 -12.59
CA ALA A 134 25.54 -22.30 -13.44
C ALA A 134 24.58 -23.18 -12.63
N ASP A 135 25.05 -23.74 -11.52
CA ASP A 135 24.25 -24.63 -10.67
C ASP A 135 23.21 -23.85 -9.84
N ILE A 136 23.51 -22.62 -9.50
CA ILE A 136 22.62 -21.77 -8.69
C ILE A 136 21.30 -21.45 -9.42
N TYR A 137 21.31 -21.42 -10.76
CA TYR A 137 20.11 -21.12 -11.55
C TYR A 137 19.21 -22.34 -11.81
N LYS A 138 19.63 -23.55 -11.42
CA LYS A 138 18.88 -24.82 -11.65
C LYS A 138 17.51 -24.87 -10.94
N PHE A 139 17.27 -24.03 -9.94
CA PHE A 139 15.96 -23.96 -9.26
C PHE A 139 14.87 -23.25 -10.09
N ALA A 140 15.23 -22.65 -11.23
CA ALA A 140 14.27 -22.02 -12.13
C ALA A 140 13.29 -23.05 -12.71
N ASN A 141 12.04 -22.66 -12.92
CA ASN A 141 11.03 -23.51 -13.54
C ASN A 141 11.36 -23.81 -15.00
N PHE A 142 11.93 -22.83 -15.71
CA PHE A 142 12.48 -23.01 -17.06
C PHE A 142 13.53 -21.94 -17.37
N ALA A 143 14.26 -22.15 -18.46
CA ALA A 143 15.26 -21.21 -18.95
C ALA A 143 14.93 -20.73 -20.35
N VAL A 144 15.28 -19.49 -20.65
CA VAL A 144 15.18 -18.87 -21.97
C VAL A 144 16.54 -18.33 -22.36
N ASP A 145 17.00 -18.68 -23.57
CA ASP A 145 18.25 -18.19 -24.12
C ASP A 145 18.06 -16.75 -24.61
N THR A 146 18.94 -15.84 -24.16
CA THR A 146 18.86 -14.43 -24.50
C THR A 146 19.82 -13.99 -25.58
N ASP A 147 20.68 -14.90 -26.06
CA ASP A 147 21.63 -14.61 -27.10
C ASP A 147 20.89 -14.36 -28.43
N ASN A 148 21.29 -13.33 -29.15
CA ASN A 148 20.70 -12.95 -30.44
C ASN A 148 19.18 -12.69 -30.45
N SER A 149 18.57 -12.47 -29.27
CA SER A 149 17.14 -12.18 -29.13
C SER A 149 16.90 -10.78 -28.59
N THR A 150 15.82 -10.13 -29.06
CA THR A 150 15.38 -8.84 -28.54
C THR A 150 14.50 -9.04 -27.30
N PRO A 151 14.43 -8.04 -26.40
CA PRO A 151 13.53 -8.10 -25.24
C PRO A 151 12.07 -8.41 -25.61
N ASP A 152 11.59 -7.89 -26.73
CA ASP A 152 10.26 -8.09 -27.27
C ASP A 152 9.97 -9.57 -27.61
N LYS A 153 10.89 -10.23 -28.34
CA LYS A 153 10.77 -11.67 -28.68
C LYS A 153 10.88 -12.56 -27.44
N LEU A 154 11.75 -12.21 -26.49
CA LEU A 154 11.91 -12.93 -25.24
C LEU A 154 10.64 -12.84 -24.39
N ALA A 155 10.05 -11.65 -24.29
CA ALA A 155 8.79 -11.43 -23.59
C ALA A 155 7.66 -12.27 -24.19
N GLU A 156 7.53 -12.29 -25.53
CA GLU A 156 6.54 -13.11 -26.21
C GLU A 156 6.73 -14.61 -25.93
N THR A 157 7.96 -15.10 -25.99
CA THR A 157 8.30 -16.50 -25.72
C THR A 157 7.90 -16.88 -24.29
N ILE A 158 8.24 -16.04 -23.29
CA ILE A 158 7.93 -16.27 -21.89
C ILE A 158 6.43 -16.29 -21.65
N LEU A 159 5.70 -15.27 -22.18
CA LEU A 159 4.25 -15.16 -22.00
C LEU A 159 3.51 -16.33 -22.63
N ARG A 160 3.94 -16.77 -23.84
CA ARG A 160 3.36 -17.94 -24.52
C ARG A 160 3.60 -19.23 -23.71
N GLN A 161 4.81 -19.44 -23.17
CA GLN A 161 5.14 -20.61 -22.37
C GLN A 161 4.36 -20.67 -21.06
N LEU A 162 3.98 -19.51 -20.50
CA LEU A 162 3.16 -19.38 -19.31
C LEU A 162 1.65 -19.40 -19.58
N SER A 163 1.23 -19.49 -20.83
CA SER A 163 -0.18 -19.45 -21.26
C SER A 163 -0.93 -18.23 -20.69
N ILE A 164 -0.27 -17.06 -20.65
CA ILE A 164 -0.86 -15.83 -20.17
C ILE A 164 -1.58 -15.14 -21.32
N ASP A 165 -2.91 -15.23 -21.33
CA ASP A 165 -3.77 -14.52 -22.27
C ASP A 165 -3.90 -13.04 -21.90
N ILE A 166 -3.62 -12.17 -22.85
CA ILE A 166 -3.87 -10.73 -22.75
C ILE A 166 -5.32 -10.48 -23.11
N LYS A 167 -6.19 -10.33 -22.12
CA LYS A 167 -7.55 -9.83 -22.34
C LYS A 167 -7.60 -8.35 -21.98
N PRO A 168 -7.77 -7.42 -22.92
CA PRO A 168 -8.06 -6.04 -22.57
C PRO A 168 -9.40 -5.98 -21.84
N THR A 169 -9.37 -5.49 -20.59
CA THR A 169 -10.60 -5.14 -19.87
C THR A 169 -11.18 -3.91 -20.56
N PRO A 170 -12.47 -3.89 -20.95
CA PRO A 170 -13.06 -2.70 -21.53
C PRO A 170 -12.95 -1.54 -20.55
N PRO A 171 -12.62 -0.32 -21.00
CA PRO A 171 -12.46 0.83 -20.13
C PRO A 171 -13.78 1.15 -19.42
N ILE A 172 -13.79 1.05 -18.10
CA ILE A 172 -14.87 1.56 -17.27
C ILE A 172 -14.46 3.00 -16.93
N GLY A 173 -15.29 3.97 -17.26
CA GLY A 173 -15.01 5.38 -16.99
C GLY A 173 -14.82 5.65 -15.49
N PRO A 174 -14.01 6.64 -15.13
CA PRO A 174 -13.81 7.02 -13.73
C PRO A 174 -15.08 7.62 -13.13
N GLY A 175 -15.35 7.26 -11.86
CA GLY A 175 -16.30 7.98 -11.04
C GLY A 175 -15.65 9.22 -10.43
N ILE A 176 -16.33 10.37 -10.48
CA ILE A 176 -15.90 11.63 -9.86
C ILE A 176 -16.79 11.91 -8.66
N ILE A 177 -16.21 11.97 -7.47
CA ILE A 177 -16.94 12.17 -6.22
C ILE A 177 -16.49 13.52 -5.63
N PRO A 178 -17.30 14.57 -5.74
CA PRO A 178 -16.99 15.87 -5.12
C PRO A 178 -17.15 15.79 -3.60
N VAL A 179 -16.18 16.32 -2.88
CA VAL A 179 -16.17 16.46 -1.42
C VAL A 179 -16.16 17.95 -1.08
N LYS A 180 -17.21 18.41 -0.39
CA LYS A 180 -17.40 19.80 0.00
C LYS A 180 -17.30 19.92 1.52
N THR A 181 -16.34 20.68 2.00
CA THR A 181 -16.11 20.89 3.42
C THR A 181 -16.05 22.38 3.75
N SER A 182 -16.04 22.73 5.02
CA SER A 182 -15.86 24.12 5.45
C SER A 182 -14.48 24.68 5.07
N SER A 183 -13.51 23.79 4.84
CA SER A 183 -12.12 24.13 4.48
C SER A 183 -11.89 24.23 2.97
N GLY A 184 -12.85 23.82 2.13
CA GLY A 184 -12.75 23.85 0.67
C GLY A 184 -13.42 22.66 -0.02
N GLU A 185 -13.30 22.62 -1.33
CA GLU A 185 -13.84 21.54 -2.17
C GLU A 185 -12.69 20.82 -2.89
N TYR A 186 -12.81 19.51 -3.06
CA TYR A 186 -11.91 18.68 -3.87
C TYR A 186 -12.65 17.48 -4.46
N ASN A 187 -12.02 16.82 -5.42
CA ASN A 187 -12.57 15.62 -6.03
C ASN A 187 -11.81 14.36 -5.59
N VAL A 188 -12.56 13.27 -5.37
CA VAL A 188 -12.02 11.91 -5.32
C VAL A 188 -12.37 11.23 -6.64
N ILE A 189 -11.35 10.85 -7.40
CA ILE A 189 -11.50 10.16 -8.67
C ILE A 189 -11.26 8.67 -8.43
N VAL A 190 -12.23 7.83 -8.78
CA VAL A 190 -12.17 6.38 -8.57
C VAL A 190 -12.33 5.67 -9.92
N GLY A 191 -11.33 4.95 -10.35
CA GLY A 191 -11.41 4.21 -11.63
C GLY A 191 -10.21 3.31 -11.87
N PRO A 192 -10.28 2.40 -12.83
CA PRO A 192 -9.15 1.58 -13.23
C PRO A 192 -8.27 2.27 -14.26
N GLY A 193 -6.94 2.20 -14.09
CA GLY A 193 -5.97 2.68 -15.07
C GLY A 193 -6.01 4.20 -15.29
N ILE A 194 -6.37 4.96 -14.25
CA ILE A 194 -6.52 6.42 -14.33
C ILE A 194 -5.23 7.17 -13.97
N LEU A 195 -4.19 6.47 -13.56
CA LEU A 195 -2.95 7.08 -13.10
C LEU A 195 -2.32 8.00 -14.14
N GLU A 196 -2.26 7.56 -15.39
CA GLU A 196 -1.72 8.34 -16.51
C GLU A 196 -2.55 9.59 -16.84
N SER A 197 -3.82 9.59 -16.46
CA SER A 197 -4.72 10.72 -16.63
C SER A 197 -4.64 11.74 -15.49
N LEU A 198 -3.77 11.54 -14.49
CA LEU A 198 -3.64 12.42 -13.32
C LEU A 198 -3.57 13.91 -13.67
N PRO A 199 -2.79 14.38 -14.66
CA PRO A 199 -2.72 15.80 -15.01
C PRO A 199 -4.07 16.41 -15.46
N GLN A 200 -4.96 15.59 -16.00
CA GLN A 200 -6.28 16.04 -16.48
C GLN A 200 -7.25 16.39 -15.34
N PHE A 201 -6.97 15.89 -14.13
CA PHE A 201 -7.77 16.13 -12.93
C PHE A 201 -7.19 17.22 -12.03
N ILE A 202 -6.07 17.84 -12.43
CA ILE A 202 -5.40 18.93 -11.71
C ILE A 202 -5.76 20.25 -12.40
N ASP A 203 -6.51 21.12 -11.74
CA ASP A 203 -6.98 22.39 -12.33
C ASP A 203 -5.83 23.26 -12.82
N LYS A 204 -4.76 23.34 -12.05
CA LYS A 204 -3.57 24.12 -12.39
C LYS A 204 -2.32 23.27 -12.15
N LEU A 205 -1.63 22.93 -13.22
CA LEU A 205 -0.38 22.20 -13.14
C LEU A 205 0.68 22.99 -12.35
N PRO A 206 1.44 22.34 -11.46
CA PRO A 206 2.53 22.97 -10.72
C PRO A 206 3.76 23.15 -11.62
N LYS A 207 4.68 24.03 -11.23
CA LYS A 207 6.02 24.08 -11.87
C LYS A 207 6.91 22.94 -11.38
N ARG A 208 6.63 22.42 -10.20
CA ARG A 208 7.43 21.43 -9.50
C ARG A 208 6.51 20.59 -8.62
N CYS A 209 6.77 19.29 -8.53
CA CYS A 209 6.08 18.43 -7.57
C CYS A 209 7.10 17.60 -6.77
N ALA A 210 6.72 17.25 -5.55
CA ALA A 210 7.49 16.31 -4.73
C ALA A 210 6.63 15.07 -4.46
N ILE A 211 7.18 13.89 -4.74
CA ILE A 211 6.49 12.61 -4.56
C ILE A 211 7.01 11.93 -3.30
N ILE A 212 6.20 11.91 -2.24
CA ILE A 212 6.50 11.19 -1.00
C ILE A 212 5.99 9.77 -1.14
N THR A 213 6.88 8.79 -0.98
CA THR A 213 6.58 7.36 -1.11
C THR A 213 7.46 6.51 -0.20
N ASN A 214 7.26 5.18 -0.19
CA ASN A 214 8.18 4.22 0.44
C ASN A 214 8.94 3.41 -0.62
N PRO A 215 10.02 2.68 -0.28
CA PRO A 215 10.82 1.97 -1.25
C PRO A 215 10.06 0.93 -2.09
N LEU A 216 9.08 0.25 -1.49
CA LEU A 216 8.30 -0.77 -2.19
C LEU A 216 7.36 -0.15 -3.22
N VAL A 217 6.55 0.81 -2.80
CA VAL A 217 5.62 1.53 -3.69
C VAL A 217 6.39 2.34 -4.73
N GLY A 218 7.49 2.99 -4.30
CA GLY A 218 8.38 3.72 -5.20
C GLY A 218 8.99 2.82 -6.28
N GLY A 219 9.43 1.61 -5.93
CA GLY A 219 9.91 0.63 -6.89
C GLY A 219 8.87 0.18 -7.92
N LEU A 220 7.59 0.24 -7.54
CA LEU A 220 6.47 -0.12 -8.43
C LEU A 220 6.00 1.06 -9.31
N LEU A 221 5.99 2.28 -8.78
CA LEU A 221 5.16 3.36 -9.34
C LEU A 221 5.89 4.70 -9.49
N LEU A 222 7.02 4.94 -8.79
CA LEU A 222 7.64 6.27 -8.76
C LEU A 222 8.07 6.73 -10.15
N ASP A 223 8.75 5.86 -10.90
CA ASP A 223 9.22 6.21 -12.24
C ASP A 223 8.02 6.50 -13.16
N ARG A 224 6.97 5.66 -13.11
CA ARG A 224 5.73 5.84 -13.87
C ARG A 224 5.04 7.17 -13.56
N VAL A 225 4.92 7.55 -12.28
CA VAL A 225 4.33 8.85 -11.89
C VAL A 225 5.25 10.00 -12.26
N SER A 226 6.57 9.84 -12.14
CA SER A 226 7.54 10.86 -12.52
C SER A 226 7.50 11.15 -14.01
N ASP A 227 7.40 10.12 -14.86
CA ASP A 227 7.33 10.25 -16.31
C ASP A 227 6.09 11.04 -16.75
N ILE A 228 4.94 10.87 -16.06
CA ILE A 228 3.71 11.64 -16.33
C ILE A 228 3.98 13.15 -16.23
N PHE A 229 4.75 13.58 -15.24
CA PHE A 229 5.08 14.98 -15.02
C PHE A 229 6.27 15.45 -15.88
N ALA A 230 7.23 14.57 -16.14
CA ALA A 230 8.40 14.88 -16.98
C ALA A 230 8.02 15.24 -18.42
N VAL A 231 7.02 14.54 -19.00
CA VAL A 231 6.47 14.86 -20.35
C VAL A 231 5.86 16.27 -20.41
N LEU A 232 5.51 16.84 -19.25
CA LEU A 232 4.92 18.18 -19.11
C LEU A 232 5.94 19.25 -18.67
N ASP A 233 7.25 18.93 -18.72
CA ASP A 233 8.35 19.78 -18.24
C ASP A 233 8.21 20.19 -16.75
N ILE A 234 7.54 19.36 -15.94
CA ILE A 234 7.38 19.60 -14.50
C ILE A 234 8.52 18.89 -13.75
N ASN A 235 9.28 19.64 -12.96
CA ASN A 235 10.37 19.09 -12.16
C ASN A 235 9.83 18.22 -11.01
N VAL A 236 10.30 16.97 -10.93
CA VAL A 236 9.90 15.99 -9.90
C VAL A 236 11.01 15.81 -8.87
N ILE A 237 10.65 15.94 -7.59
CA ILE A 237 11.52 15.70 -6.44
C ILE A 237 11.06 14.39 -5.77
N PRO A 238 11.79 13.28 -5.94
CA PRO A 238 11.46 12.04 -5.23
C PRO A 238 11.87 12.11 -3.76
N VAL A 239 10.93 11.76 -2.86
CA VAL A 239 11.16 11.71 -1.42
C VAL A 239 10.75 10.34 -0.90
N THR A 240 11.73 9.49 -0.63
CA THR A 240 11.49 8.13 -0.15
C THR A 240 11.68 8.03 1.37
N ILE A 241 10.63 7.65 2.09
CA ILE A 241 10.68 7.38 3.54
C ILE A 241 10.62 5.87 3.79
N PRO A 242 11.22 5.35 4.88
CA PRO A 242 11.18 3.94 5.17
C PRO A 242 9.75 3.44 5.40
N ASP A 243 9.48 2.17 5.08
CA ASP A 243 8.17 1.55 5.27
C ASP A 243 7.86 1.21 6.73
N GLY A 244 6.59 1.37 7.10
CA GLY A 244 6.04 0.95 8.39
C GLY A 244 5.63 2.10 9.30
N GLU A 245 4.64 1.81 10.15
CA GLU A 245 3.96 2.76 11.07
C GLU A 245 4.94 3.53 11.98
N ARG A 246 6.04 2.92 12.40
CA ARG A 246 7.07 3.56 13.25
C ARG A 246 7.75 4.77 12.59
N TYR A 247 7.65 4.90 11.27
CA TYR A 247 8.23 6.02 10.53
C TYR A 247 7.23 7.16 10.30
N LYS A 248 5.99 6.99 10.68
CA LYS A 248 4.99 8.05 10.75
C LYS A 248 5.28 8.93 11.98
N SER A 249 6.30 9.78 11.91
CA SER A 249 6.88 10.50 13.05
C SER A 249 7.41 11.89 12.68
N LEU A 250 7.49 12.79 13.67
CA LEU A 250 8.11 14.12 13.50
C LEU A 250 9.54 14.06 12.97
N LYS A 251 10.32 13.03 13.37
CA LYS A 251 11.68 12.82 12.87
C LYS A 251 11.71 12.57 11.37
N THR A 252 10.75 11.82 10.85
CA THR A 252 10.60 11.60 9.39
C THR A 252 10.16 12.87 8.70
N VAL A 253 9.21 13.60 9.26
CA VAL A 253 8.72 14.87 8.74
C VAL A 253 9.85 15.91 8.64
N SER A 254 10.70 16.03 9.69
CA SER A 254 11.88 16.90 9.66
C SER A 254 12.79 16.62 8.47
N LYS A 255 13.08 15.34 8.19
CA LYS A 255 13.90 14.95 7.03
C LYS A 255 13.24 15.29 5.70
N ILE A 256 11.92 15.18 5.62
CA ILE A 256 11.17 15.59 4.41
C ILE A 256 11.31 17.10 4.21
N TYR A 257 11.18 17.90 5.28
CA TYR A 257 11.39 19.35 5.20
C TYR A 257 12.79 19.71 4.70
N ASP A 258 13.83 19.07 5.22
CA ASP A 258 15.21 19.32 4.80
C ASP A 258 15.33 19.14 3.28
N ILE A 259 14.87 17.99 2.75
CA ILE A 259 14.89 17.69 1.30
C ILE A 259 14.12 18.76 0.50
N LEU A 260 12.92 19.11 0.94
CA LEU A 260 12.06 20.05 0.21
C LEU A 260 12.63 21.47 0.22
N LEU A 261 13.16 21.93 1.37
CA LEU A 261 13.74 23.26 1.50
C LEU A 261 15.07 23.40 0.72
N GLU A 262 15.93 22.37 0.72
CA GLU A 262 17.13 22.30 -0.10
C GLU A 262 16.80 22.41 -1.60
N ASN A 263 15.69 21.81 -2.02
CA ASN A 263 15.19 21.89 -3.39
C ASN A 263 14.34 23.14 -3.66
N ARG A 264 14.32 24.13 -2.74
CA ARG A 264 13.57 25.40 -2.87
C ARG A 264 12.09 25.20 -3.17
N PHE A 265 11.48 24.17 -2.57
CA PHE A 265 10.06 23.88 -2.71
C PHE A 265 9.23 25.03 -2.12
N ASP A 266 8.17 25.46 -2.82
CA ASP A 266 7.36 26.60 -2.43
C ASP A 266 5.86 26.27 -2.32
N ARG A 267 5.05 27.19 -1.80
CA ARG A 267 3.61 27.02 -1.57
C ARG A 267 2.81 26.68 -2.83
N GLY A 268 3.26 27.18 -3.99
CA GLY A 268 2.63 26.89 -5.29
C GLY A 268 3.00 25.54 -5.88
N ASP A 269 4.02 24.88 -5.34
CA ASP A 269 4.43 23.55 -5.73
C ASP A 269 3.49 22.48 -5.12
N MET A 270 3.49 21.28 -5.66
CA MET A 270 2.53 20.23 -5.30
C MET A 270 3.22 19.07 -4.58
N LEU A 271 2.74 18.71 -3.40
CA LEU A 271 3.09 17.46 -2.73
C LEU A 271 2.17 16.34 -3.21
N ILE A 272 2.76 15.20 -3.52
CA ILE A 272 2.04 13.99 -3.93
C ILE A 272 2.34 12.90 -2.90
N GLY A 273 1.31 12.44 -2.18
CA GLY A 273 1.39 11.28 -1.31
C GLY A 273 1.08 10.01 -2.12
N LEU A 274 2.11 9.26 -2.53
CA LEU A 274 1.99 8.02 -3.30
C LEU A 274 2.20 6.81 -2.41
N GLY A 275 1.12 6.21 -1.88
CA GLY A 275 1.25 5.09 -0.95
C GLY A 275 0.00 4.75 -0.14
N GLY A 276 0.17 3.95 0.91
CA GLY A 276 -0.85 3.66 1.90
C GLY A 276 -1.03 4.79 2.93
N GLY A 277 -1.86 4.55 3.96
CA GLY A 277 -2.22 5.55 4.99
C GLY A 277 -1.03 6.23 5.67
N VAL A 278 0.06 5.50 5.95
CA VAL A 278 1.29 6.11 6.52
C VAL A 278 1.84 7.21 5.62
N ILE A 279 1.82 7.00 4.31
CA ILE A 279 2.32 7.97 3.32
C ILE A 279 1.34 9.13 3.16
N THR A 280 0.04 8.87 2.97
CA THR A 280 -0.96 9.93 2.77
C THR A 280 -1.08 10.83 3.99
N ASP A 281 -1.07 10.27 5.20
CA ASP A 281 -1.12 11.05 6.44
C ASP A 281 0.14 11.89 6.67
N THR A 282 1.33 11.31 6.41
CA THR A 282 2.60 12.02 6.54
C THR A 282 2.71 13.14 5.49
N ALA A 283 2.36 12.86 4.23
CA ALA A 283 2.36 13.84 3.15
C ALA A 283 1.38 14.99 3.44
N GLY A 284 0.18 14.66 3.94
CA GLY A 284 -0.81 15.64 4.33
C GLY A 284 -0.36 16.53 5.50
N PHE A 285 0.31 15.94 6.51
CA PHE A 285 0.86 16.72 7.62
C PHE A 285 2.01 17.63 7.17
N VAL A 286 2.90 17.14 6.30
CA VAL A 286 3.94 17.97 5.67
C VAL A 286 3.30 19.10 4.86
N ALA A 287 2.29 18.80 4.04
CA ALA A 287 1.59 19.80 3.25
C ALA A 287 0.93 20.88 4.11
N ALA A 288 0.32 20.50 5.23
CA ALA A 288 -0.34 21.43 6.15
C ALA A 288 0.65 22.41 6.83
N THR A 289 1.86 21.95 7.09
CA THR A 289 2.81 22.67 7.96
C THR A 289 3.95 23.35 7.20
N LEU A 290 4.41 22.78 6.07
CA LEU A 290 5.45 23.37 5.25
C LEU A 290 4.98 24.74 4.72
N LYS A 291 5.73 25.80 5.02
CA LYS A 291 5.41 27.18 4.62
C LYS A 291 3.95 27.60 4.91
N ARG A 292 3.33 27.04 5.95
CA ARG A 292 1.94 27.26 6.37
C ARG A 292 0.89 26.80 5.36
N GLY A 293 1.21 25.76 4.62
CA GLY A 293 0.33 25.12 3.65
C GLY A 293 0.88 25.11 2.23
N CYS A 294 0.88 23.96 1.59
CA CYS A 294 1.18 23.77 0.17
C CYS A 294 0.19 22.78 -0.45
N ARG A 295 0.11 22.76 -1.78
CA ARG A 295 -0.84 21.91 -2.52
C ARG A 295 -0.57 20.43 -2.25
N LEU A 296 -1.64 19.64 -2.12
CA LEU A 296 -1.58 18.22 -1.80
C LEU A 296 -2.44 17.39 -2.76
N VAL A 297 -1.87 16.35 -3.33
CA VAL A 297 -2.57 15.29 -4.07
C VAL A 297 -2.25 13.96 -3.40
N ASN A 298 -3.27 13.14 -3.15
CA ASN A 298 -3.09 11.78 -2.66
C ASN A 298 -3.36 10.75 -3.75
N ILE A 299 -2.43 9.79 -3.92
CA ILE A 299 -2.55 8.62 -4.78
C ILE A 299 -2.50 7.38 -3.86
N PRO A 300 -3.65 6.98 -3.28
CA PRO A 300 -3.72 5.85 -2.37
C PRO A 300 -3.48 4.53 -3.11
N THR A 301 -2.53 3.72 -2.63
CA THR A 301 -2.13 2.46 -3.25
C THR A 301 -2.58 1.21 -2.49
N THR A 302 -3.22 1.37 -1.33
CA THR A 302 -3.82 0.28 -0.57
C THR A 302 -5.34 0.43 -0.52
N LEU A 303 -6.08 -0.67 -0.41
CA LEU A 303 -7.55 -0.61 -0.28
C LEU A 303 -7.96 0.24 0.92
N LEU A 304 -7.32 0.04 2.09
CA LEU A 304 -7.55 0.84 3.28
C LEU A 304 -7.42 2.35 3.01
N SER A 305 -6.40 2.75 2.28
CA SER A 305 -6.18 4.16 1.97
C SER A 305 -7.18 4.68 0.93
N GLN A 306 -7.60 3.86 -0.04
CA GLN A 306 -8.59 4.25 -1.04
C GLN A 306 -9.99 4.47 -0.45
N VAL A 307 -10.41 3.61 0.50
CA VAL A 307 -11.76 3.68 1.08
C VAL A 307 -11.83 4.55 2.33
N ASP A 308 -10.70 4.82 2.99
CA ASP A 308 -10.68 5.52 4.28
C ASP A 308 -9.57 6.56 4.39
N ALA A 309 -8.31 6.20 4.61
CA ALA A 309 -7.27 7.09 5.11
C ALA A 309 -7.01 8.35 4.25
N SER A 310 -7.13 8.29 2.92
CA SER A 310 -6.86 9.43 2.03
C SER A 310 -7.99 10.47 1.95
N VAL A 311 -9.17 10.20 2.52
CA VAL A 311 -10.37 11.04 2.42
C VAL A 311 -10.72 11.66 3.77
N GLY A 312 -11.07 12.96 3.77
CA GLY A 312 -11.59 13.65 4.96
C GLY A 312 -10.56 14.43 5.76
N GLY A 313 -9.35 14.63 5.20
CA GLY A 313 -8.39 15.64 5.65
C GLY A 313 -7.72 15.40 7.00
N LYS A 314 -7.94 14.29 7.70
CA LYS A 314 -7.17 13.94 8.91
C LYS A 314 -5.76 13.59 8.50
N THR A 315 -4.79 14.40 8.89
CA THR A 315 -3.37 14.17 8.63
C THR A 315 -2.60 14.22 9.94
N GLY A 316 -1.53 13.47 10.04
CA GLY A 316 -0.78 13.50 11.30
C GLY A 316 0.31 12.46 11.39
N VAL A 317 0.99 12.50 12.52
CA VAL A 317 2.09 11.61 12.88
C VAL A 317 1.94 11.09 14.30
N ASN A 318 2.65 10.01 14.58
CA ASN A 318 2.65 9.36 15.87
C ASN A 318 3.60 10.08 16.85
N HIS A 319 3.26 10.01 18.11
CA HIS A 319 4.10 10.39 19.24
C HIS A 319 4.38 9.15 20.10
N GLU A 320 5.38 9.21 20.99
CA GLU A 320 5.68 8.12 21.92
C GLU A 320 4.48 7.77 22.82
N SER A 321 3.65 8.78 23.12
CA SER A 321 2.43 8.62 23.93
C SER A 321 1.24 8.01 23.19
N GLY A 322 1.29 7.83 21.85
CA GLY A 322 0.20 7.23 21.09
C GLY A 322 0.19 7.58 19.61
N LYS A 323 -0.70 6.91 18.87
CA LYS A 323 -0.89 7.12 17.43
C LYS A 323 -1.66 8.42 17.14
N ASN A 324 -1.29 9.09 16.05
CA ASN A 324 -2.02 10.21 15.44
C ASN A 324 -2.30 11.40 16.40
N LEU A 325 -1.50 11.55 17.48
CA LEU A 325 -1.70 12.62 18.47
C LEU A 325 -1.26 14.00 17.97
N ILE A 326 -0.41 14.05 16.95
CA ILE A 326 0.08 15.30 16.36
C ILE A 326 -0.41 15.36 14.94
N GLY A 327 -1.29 16.31 14.63
CA GLY A 327 -1.89 16.36 13.32
C GLY A 327 -2.61 17.66 12.99
N SER A 328 -3.19 17.71 11.82
CA SER A 328 -3.99 18.83 11.30
C SER A 328 -5.15 18.29 10.47
N PHE A 329 -6.22 19.06 10.39
CA PHE A 329 -7.22 18.88 9.34
C PHE A 329 -6.74 19.64 8.11
N TYR A 330 -6.32 18.92 7.07
CA TYR A 330 -5.82 19.50 5.83
C TYR A 330 -6.36 18.70 4.63
N GLN A 331 -7.24 19.33 3.86
CA GLN A 331 -7.87 18.68 2.71
C GLN A 331 -6.90 18.62 1.53
N PRO A 332 -6.84 17.51 0.80
CA PRO A 332 -6.10 17.42 -0.46
C PRO A 332 -6.85 18.23 -1.55
N GLU A 333 -6.14 18.63 -2.59
CA GLU A 333 -6.73 19.22 -3.80
C GLU A 333 -7.37 18.11 -4.67
N LEU A 334 -6.84 16.89 -4.59
CA LEU A 334 -7.29 15.74 -5.35
C LEU A 334 -6.92 14.44 -4.63
N VAL A 335 -7.81 13.45 -4.68
CA VAL A 335 -7.50 12.06 -4.39
C VAL A 335 -7.71 11.23 -5.65
N LEU A 336 -6.68 10.52 -6.12
CA LEU A 336 -6.74 9.66 -7.30
C LEU A 336 -6.66 8.19 -6.88
N ALA A 337 -7.78 7.52 -6.73
CA ALA A 337 -7.89 6.12 -6.34
C ALA A 337 -7.94 5.22 -7.59
N ASP A 338 -6.78 4.86 -8.11
CA ASP A 338 -6.66 3.91 -9.21
C ASP A 338 -6.84 2.48 -8.69
N ILE A 339 -7.93 1.84 -9.11
CA ILE A 339 -8.29 0.48 -8.69
C ILE A 339 -7.27 -0.56 -9.18
N GLU A 340 -6.58 -0.31 -10.28
CA GLU A 340 -5.57 -1.24 -10.79
C GLU A 340 -4.36 -1.37 -9.85
N LEU A 341 -4.06 -0.35 -9.05
CA LEU A 341 -2.98 -0.40 -8.06
C LEU A 341 -3.22 -1.48 -6.98
N LEU A 342 -4.47 -1.87 -6.77
CA LEU A 342 -4.82 -2.95 -5.84
C LEU A 342 -4.43 -4.34 -6.35
N LYS A 343 -4.15 -4.50 -7.65
CA LYS A 343 -3.75 -5.79 -8.24
C LYS A 343 -2.43 -6.32 -7.68
N THR A 344 -1.48 -5.43 -7.35
CA THR A 344 -0.16 -5.78 -6.82
C THR A 344 -0.14 -5.87 -5.30
N LEU A 345 -1.19 -5.41 -4.62
CA LEU A 345 -1.25 -5.35 -3.16
C LEU A 345 -1.18 -6.75 -2.55
N ALA A 346 -0.38 -6.94 -1.51
CA ALA A 346 -0.30 -8.19 -0.78
C ALA A 346 -1.67 -8.57 -0.18
N ASP A 347 -2.01 -9.88 -0.17
CA ASP A 347 -3.32 -10.35 0.30
C ASP A 347 -3.66 -9.86 1.71
N ARG A 348 -2.71 -9.92 2.64
CA ARG A 348 -2.93 -9.47 4.01
C ARG A 348 -3.27 -7.97 4.08
N GLU A 349 -2.66 -7.13 3.22
CA GLU A 349 -2.98 -5.70 3.14
C GLU A 349 -4.33 -5.46 2.46
N PHE A 350 -4.68 -6.29 1.48
CA PHE A 350 -5.98 -6.22 0.85
C PHE A 350 -7.10 -6.59 1.83
N HIS A 351 -6.96 -7.70 2.56
CA HIS A 351 -7.92 -8.10 3.62
C HIS A 351 -7.99 -7.06 4.72
N ASN A 352 -6.85 -6.48 5.13
CA ASN A 352 -6.80 -5.37 6.08
C ASN A 352 -7.70 -4.19 5.65
N GLY A 353 -7.70 -3.84 4.36
CA GLY A 353 -8.60 -2.81 3.82
C GLY A 353 -10.07 -3.21 3.78
N LEU A 354 -10.38 -4.51 3.60
CA LEU A 354 -11.76 -5.02 3.60
C LEU A 354 -12.48 -4.82 4.94
N ALA A 355 -11.75 -4.75 6.05
CA ALA A 355 -12.36 -4.44 7.34
C ALA A 355 -13.05 -3.06 7.32
N GLU A 356 -12.45 -2.04 6.70
CA GLU A 356 -13.04 -0.72 6.57
C GLU A 356 -14.21 -0.69 5.58
N VAL A 357 -14.17 -1.53 4.54
CA VAL A 357 -15.30 -1.72 3.63
C VAL A 357 -16.50 -2.30 4.36
N ILE A 358 -16.29 -3.36 5.16
CA ILE A 358 -17.33 -3.98 5.98
C ILE A 358 -17.88 -2.95 6.98
N LYS A 359 -16.99 -2.20 7.65
CA LYS A 359 -17.40 -1.13 8.58
C LYS A 359 -18.32 -0.12 7.91
N ALA A 360 -17.94 0.39 6.74
CA ALA A 360 -18.75 1.36 5.99
C ALA A 360 -20.14 0.81 5.66
N ALA A 361 -20.22 -0.46 5.22
CA ALA A 361 -21.47 -1.14 4.97
C ALA A 361 -22.34 -1.25 6.24
N LEU A 362 -21.76 -1.72 7.34
CA LEU A 362 -22.47 -1.91 8.61
C LEU A 362 -23.04 -0.62 9.17
N ILE A 363 -22.30 0.48 9.09
CA ILE A 363 -22.75 1.74 9.73
C ILE A 363 -23.75 2.52 8.88
N ARG A 364 -23.77 2.38 7.53
CA ARG A 364 -24.53 3.28 6.64
C ARG A 364 -25.18 2.66 5.41
N ASP A 365 -24.87 1.39 5.05
CA ASP A 365 -25.31 0.89 3.74
C ASP A 365 -25.57 -0.62 3.71
N ASN A 366 -26.84 -1.00 3.87
CA ASN A 366 -27.28 -2.39 3.77
C ASN A 366 -27.11 -2.97 2.35
N ASP A 367 -27.22 -2.16 1.30
CA ASP A 367 -27.06 -2.64 -0.07
C ASP A 367 -25.60 -2.97 -0.37
N LEU A 368 -24.66 -2.18 0.18
CA LEU A 368 -23.24 -2.50 0.13
C LEU A 368 -22.96 -3.82 0.88
N PHE A 369 -23.58 -4.02 2.07
CA PHE A 369 -23.42 -5.26 2.82
C PHE A 369 -23.93 -6.47 2.03
N ALA A 370 -25.13 -6.39 1.45
CA ALA A 370 -25.69 -7.44 0.60
C ALA A 370 -24.83 -7.72 -0.66
N CYS A 371 -24.25 -6.66 -1.23
CA CYS A 371 -23.29 -6.79 -2.34
C CYS A 371 -22.04 -7.57 -1.91
N LEU A 372 -21.49 -7.30 -0.72
CA LEU A 372 -20.33 -8.02 -0.19
C LEU A 372 -20.63 -9.50 0.05
N GLU A 373 -21.82 -9.83 0.54
CA GLU A 373 -22.25 -11.23 0.70
C GLU A 373 -22.37 -11.96 -0.63
N SER A 374 -23.01 -11.33 -1.61
CA SER A 374 -23.32 -11.97 -2.90
C SER A 374 -22.11 -12.02 -3.85
N GLU A 375 -21.22 -11.02 -3.82
CA GLU A 375 -20.08 -10.89 -4.72
C GLU A 375 -18.73 -11.21 -4.05
N LYS A 376 -18.72 -11.91 -2.90
CA LYS A 376 -17.49 -12.17 -2.14
C LYS A 376 -16.36 -12.79 -2.98
N SER A 377 -16.67 -13.74 -3.86
CA SER A 377 -15.67 -14.33 -4.74
C SER A 377 -15.08 -13.32 -5.73
N SER A 378 -15.90 -12.42 -6.28
CA SER A 378 -15.45 -11.32 -7.15
C SER A 378 -14.55 -10.33 -6.39
N VAL A 379 -14.88 -10.02 -5.14
CA VAL A 379 -14.08 -9.15 -4.28
C VAL A 379 -12.72 -9.78 -3.98
N LEU A 380 -12.69 -11.03 -3.52
CA LEU A 380 -11.45 -11.74 -3.18
C LEU A 380 -10.55 -11.95 -4.40
N ASN A 381 -11.14 -12.16 -5.58
CA ASN A 381 -10.41 -12.25 -6.84
C ASN A 381 -10.07 -10.88 -7.46
N ARG A 382 -10.31 -9.79 -6.72
CA ARG A 382 -10.00 -8.41 -7.12
C ARG A 382 -10.60 -8.04 -8.48
N ASN A 383 -11.85 -8.44 -8.72
CA ASN A 383 -12.54 -8.04 -9.94
C ASN A 383 -12.65 -6.51 -9.99
N ILE A 384 -12.11 -5.91 -11.04
CA ILE A 384 -11.98 -4.46 -11.19
C ILE A 384 -13.32 -3.75 -11.09
N LYS A 385 -14.35 -4.26 -11.76
CA LYS A 385 -15.69 -3.66 -11.77
C LYS A 385 -16.32 -3.69 -10.37
N THR A 386 -16.22 -4.83 -9.68
CA THR A 386 -16.72 -4.99 -8.31
C THR A 386 -15.96 -4.08 -7.34
N LEU A 387 -14.62 -4.01 -7.44
CA LEU A 387 -13.82 -3.14 -6.58
C LEU A 387 -14.10 -1.66 -6.82
N GLN A 388 -14.24 -1.23 -8.08
CA GLN A 388 -14.60 0.17 -8.37
C GLN A 388 -15.95 0.53 -7.72
N LYS A 389 -16.98 -0.31 -7.87
CA LYS A 389 -18.29 -0.11 -7.23
C LYS A 389 -18.17 0.04 -5.72
N ILE A 390 -17.42 -0.87 -5.07
CA ILE A 390 -17.24 -0.89 -3.62
C ILE A 390 -16.46 0.34 -3.14
N VAL A 391 -15.32 0.65 -3.76
CA VAL A 391 -14.49 1.81 -3.39
C VAL A 391 -15.27 3.10 -3.57
N THR A 392 -15.97 3.26 -4.72
CA THR A 392 -16.83 4.42 -4.96
C THR A 392 -17.85 4.59 -3.83
N ARG A 393 -18.54 3.51 -3.46
CA ARG A 393 -19.57 3.58 -2.43
C ARG A 393 -19.02 3.88 -1.04
N CYS A 394 -17.88 3.30 -0.66
CA CYS A 394 -17.21 3.62 0.60
C CYS A 394 -16.78 5.09 0.67
N VAL A 395 -16.24 5.63 -0.42
CA VAL A 395 -15.86 7.05 -0.52
C VAL A 395 -17.08 7.96 -0.39
N GLU A 396 -18.21 7.63 -1.01
CA GLU A 396 -19.47 8.37 -0.87
C GLU A 396 -19.96 8.39 0.58
N ILE A 397 -20.01 7.22 1.25
CA ILE A 397 -20.40 7.12 2.66
C ILE A 397 -19.49 7.99 3.54
N LYS A 398 -18.17 7.89 3.33
CA LYS A 398 -17.22 8.69 4.09
C LYS A 398 -17.34 10.18 3.81
N ARG A 399 -17.51 10.58 2.54
CA ARG A 399 -17.78 11.96 2.15
C ARG A 399 -18.98 12.51 2.91
N ASP A 400 -20.10 11.81 2.92
CA ASP A 400 -21.33 12.28 3.54
C ASP A 400 -21.15 12.52 5.04
N ILE A 401 -20.45 11.62 5.73
CA ILE A 401 -20.11 11.75 7.15
C ILE A 401 -19.15 12.92 7.40
N VAL A 402 -18.11 13.06 6.56
CA VAL A 402 -17.11 14.14 6.68
C VAL A 402 -17.75 15.51 6.39
N GLN A 403 -18.59 15.62 5.38
CA GLN A 403 -19.30 16.87 5.06
C GLN A 403 -20.23 17.31 6.19
N ALA A 404 -20.85 16.34 6.90
CA ALA A 404 -21.71 16.63 8.05
C ALA A 404 -20.93 17.05 9.31
N ASP A 405 -19.67 16.62 9.46
CA ASP A 405 -18.87 16.85 10.67
C ASP A 405 -17.35 16.83 10.36
N GLU A 406 -16.87 17.81 9.62
CA GLU A 406 -15.47 17.85 9.16
C GLU A 406 -14.46 17.80 10.33
N LYS A 407 -14.72 18.55 11.41
CA LYS A 407 -13.80 18.73 12.54
C LYS A 407 -14.15 17.94 13.79
N GLU A 408 -15.05 16.95 13.68
CA GLU A 408 -15.52 16.12 14.80
C GLU A 408 -16.13 16.90 15.97
N LEU A 409 -16.85 17.95 15.69
CA LEU A 409 -17.47 18.81 16.71
C LEU A 409 -18.87 18.35 17.09
N SER A 410 -19.65 17.81 16.13
CA SER A 410 -21.01 17.30 16.35
C SER A 410 -21.06 15.86 16.83
N GLY A 411 -19.96 15.12 16.69
CA GLY A 411 -19.88 13.70 17.03
C GLY A 411 -20.38 12.75 15.95
N ILE A 412 -20.93 13.25 14.84
CA ILE A 412 -21.40 12.39 13.72
C ILE A 412 -20.25 11.57 13.13
N ARG A 413 -19.09 12.19 13.00
CA ARG A 413 -17.90 11.52 12.45
C ARG A 413 -17.41 10.36 13.33
N SER A 414 -17.79 10.32 14.60
CA SER A 414 -17.49 9.21 15.50
C SER A 414 -18.14 7.89 15.10
N LEU A 415 -19.17 7.90 14.22
CA LEU A 415 -19.73 6.68 13.63
C LEU A 415 -18.68 5.86 12.87
N LEU A 416 -17.67 6.51 12.29
CA LEU A 416 -16.55 5.85 11.63
C LEU A 416 -15.65 5.05 12.59
N ASN A 417 -15.85 5.20 13.90
CA ASN A 417 -15.10 4.47 14.93
C ASN A 417 -15.76 3.16 15.37
N PHE A 418 -16.79 2.66 14.65
CA PHE A 418 -17.34 1.32 14.93
C PHE A 418 -16.25 0.26 14.77
N GLY A 419 -16.11 -0.61 15.75
CA GLY A 419 -15.02 -1.58 15.84
C GLY A 419 -13.67 -1.01 16.32
N HIS A 420 -13.51 0.31 16.34
CA HIS A 420 -12.23 0.94 16.71
C HIS A 420 -12.04 1.07 18.22
N THR A 421 -13.10 1.01 19.04
CA THR A 421 -12.95 1.11 20.49
C THR A 421 -12.15 -0.09 20.99
N ILE A 422 -12.57 -1.28 20.66
CA ILE A 422 -11.85 -2.52 20.99
C ILE A 422 -10.62 -2.69 20.08
N GLY A 423 -10.71 -2.32 18.79
CA GLY A 423 -9.60 -2.42 17.85
C GLY A 423 -8.35 -1.66 18.30
N HIS A 424 -8.46 -0.41 18.73
CA HIS A 424 -7.34 0.39 19.25
C HIS A 424 -6.73 -0.21 20.52
N MET A 425 -7.57 -0.83 21.39
CA MET A 425 -7.06 -1.55 22.55
C MET A 425 -6.17 -2.73 22.13
N ILE A 426 -6.60 -3.50 21.13
CA ILE A 426 -5.84 -4.63 20.62
C ILE A 426 -4.52 -4.15 19.99
N GLU A 427 -4.54 -3.05 19.21
CA GLU A 427 -3.34 -2.46 18.64
C GLU A 427 -2.36 -2.00 19.73
N ALA A 428 -2.84 -1.30 20.75
CA ALA A 428 -2.03 -0.84 21.87
C ALA A 428 -1.45 -2.02 22.69
N GLY A 429 -2.28 -3.02 23.01
CA GLY A 429 -1.87 -4.21 23.74
C GLY A 429 -0.87 -5.08 22.98
N SER A 430 -0.90 -5.05 21.65
CA SER A 430 0.10 -5.70 20.79
C SER A 430 1.37 -4.88 20.59
N HIS A 431 1.49 -3.71 21.23
CA HIS A 431 2.55 -2.74 20.97
C HIS A 431 2.70 -2.42 19.49
N TYR A 432 1.56 -2.40 18.77
CA TYR A 432 1.48 -2.16 17.33
C TYR A 432 2.32 -3.16 16.49
N ARG A 433 2.47 -4.41 16.97
CA ARG A 433 3.23 -5.47 16.31
C ARG A 433 2.38 -6.72 16.13
N GLY A 434 2.47 -7.32 14.96
CA GLY A 434 1.83 -8.61 14.66
C GLY A 434 0.38 -8.53 14.20
N VAL A 435 -0.44 -7.65 14.78
CA VAL A 435 -1.84 -7.41 14.38
C VAL A 435 -1.89 -6.16 13.49
N LYS A 436 -2.53 -6.25 12.32
CA LYS A 436 -2.79 -5.12 11.44
C LYS A 436 -4.00 -4.33 11.91
N HIS A 437 -4.11 -3.05 11.52
CA HIS A 437 -5.21 -2.17 11.88
C HIS A 437 -6.58 -2.78 11.55
N GLY A 438 -6.82 -3.18 10.30
CA GLY A 438 -8.09 -3.79 9.91
C GLY A 438 -8.37 -5.15 10.57
N GLU A 439 -7.32 -5.92 10.90
CA GLU A 439 -7.49 -7.15 11.70
C GLU A 439 -8.01 -6.81 13.11
N ALA A 440 -7.45 -5.77 13.74
CA ALA A 440 -7.90 -5.28 15.04
C ALA A 440 -9.32 -4.70 14.98
N VAL A 441 -9.63 -3.91 13.95
CA VAL A 441 -10.97 -3.35 13.73
C VAL A 441 -12.00 -4.46 13.46
N ALA A 442 -11.64 -5.51 12.71
CA ALA A 442 -12.52 -6.65 12.45
C ALA A 442 -12.89 -7.40 13.74
N ILE A 443 -11.90 -7.66 14.61
CA ILE A 443 -12.17 -8.21 15.95
C ILE A 443 -13.05 -7.26 16.75
N GLY A 444 -12.75 -5.96 16.73
CA GLY A 444 -13.55 -4.94 17.39
C GLY A 444 -15.00 -4.93 16.89
N MET A 445 -15.22 -4.99 15.58
CA MET A 445 -16.57 -5.07 15.01
C MET A 445 -17.32 -6.32 15.48
N ALA A 446 -16.65 -7.48 15.44
CA ALA A 446 -17.26 -8.74 15.89
C ALA A 446 -17.71 -8.68 17.36
N LEU A 447 -16.94 -8.04 18.22
CA LEU A 447 -17.25 -7.89 19.64
C LEU A 447 -18.26 -6.76 19.90
N GLU A 448 -18.11 -5.62 19.22
CA GLU A 448 -19.01 -4.46 19.40
C GLU A 448 -20.42 -4.69 18.84
N THR A 449 -20.63 -5.64 17.90
CA THR A 449 -21.97 -6.04 17.44
C THR A 449 -22.87 -6.54 18.58
N GLN A 450 -22.28 -7.12 19.61
CA GLN A 450 -23.00 -7.69 20.76
C GLN A 450 -23.35 -6.64 21.83
N ILE A 451 -22.65 -5.49 21.86
CA ILE A 451 -22.78 -4.46 22.90
C ILE A 451 -24.15 -3.78 22.84
N GLY A 452 -24.64 -3.45 21.66
CA GLY A 452 -25.88 -2.67 21.50
C GLY A 452 -27.16 -3.45 21.73
N ARG A 453 -27.18 -4.78 21.74
CA ARG A 453 -28.33 -5.69 21.89
C ARG A 453 -29.54 -5.35 20.99
N GLN A 454 -29.33 -4.71 19.83
CA GLN A 454 -30.37 -4.27 18.92
C GLN A 454 -30.41 -5.09 17.63
N LEU A 455 -29.38 -5.91 17.39
CA LEU A 455 -29.33 -6.83 16.28
C LEU A 455 -30.00 -8.15 16.62
N SER A 456 -30.70 -8.73 15.66
CA SER A 456 -31.17 -10.11 15.74
C SER A 456 -29.97 -11.08 15.68
N GLU A 457 -30.15 -12.29 16.23
CA GLU A 457 -29.14 -13.36 16.13
C GLU A 457 -28.72 -13.63 14.68
N LEU A 458 -29.68 -13.60 13.75
CA LEU A 458 -29.42 -13.78 12.33
C LEU A 458 -28.51 -12.65 11.75
N GLU A 459 -28.75 -11.40 12.15
CA GLU A 459 -27.88 -10.30 11.70
C GLU A 459 -26.46 -10.42 12.25
N ILE A 460 -26.33 -10.82 13.52
CA ILE A 460 -25.02 -11.07 14.15
C ILE A 460 -24.29 -12.20 13.41
N GLU A 461 -24.97 -13.32 13.13
CA GLU A 461 -24.40 -14.44 12.39
C GLU A 461 -23.93 -14.03 10.98
N ARG A 462 -24.72 -13.24 10.26
CA ARG A 462 -24.36 -12.73 8.93
C ARG A 462 -23.11 -11.84 8.99
N ILE A 463 -23.02 -10.95 9.98
CA ILE A 463 -21.86 -10.06 10.16
C ILE A 463 -20.59 -10.88 10.45
N ILE A 464 -20.67 -11.81 11.39
CA ILE A 464 -19.53 -12.68 11.75
C ILE A 464 -19.08 -13.52 10.57
N THR A 465 -20.04 -14.13 9.86
CA THR A 465 -19.77 -14.93 8.66
C THR A 465 -19.07 -14.11 7.59
N LEU A 466 -19.55 -12.88 7.32
CA LEU A 466 -18.93 -12.00 6.31
C LEU A 466 -17.49 -11.63 6.68
N ILE A 467 -17.22 -11.32 7.95
CA ILE A 467 -15.86 -11.01 8.44
C ILE A 467 -14.93 -12.21 8.19
N GLN A 468 -15.38 -13.43 8.54
CA GLN A 468 -14.61 -14.67 8.35
C GLN A 468 -14.42 -15.02 6.87
N ASP A 469 -15.44 -14.85 6.03
CA ASP A 469 -15.38 -15.07 4.58
C ASP A 469 -14.31 -14.20 3.92
N PHE A 470 -14.09 -12.98 4.43
CA PHE A 470 -13.02 -12.10 3.99
C PHE A 470 -11.69 -12.33 4.71
N LYS A 471 -11.53 -13.48 5.38
CA LYS A 471 -10.30 -13.94 6.04
C LYS A 471 -9.79 -12.97 7.10
N LEU A 472 -10.71 -12.29 7.75
CA LEU A 472 -10.45 -11.42 8.88
C LEU A 472 -10.70 -12.16 10.21
N PRO A 473 -9.90 -11.90 11.26
CA PRO A 473 -10.10 -12.52 12.56
C PRO A 473 -11.33 -11.93 13.27
N ILE A 474 -11.97 -12.76 14.09
CA ILE A 474 -13.14 -12.39 14.91
C ILE A 474 -12.88 -12.50 16.41
N SER A 475 -11.72 -13.00 16.82
CA SER A 475 -11.36 -13.21 18.22
C SER A 475 -10.00 -12.61 18.54
N VAL A 476 -9.82 -12.21 19.79
CA VAL A 476 -8.56 -11.66 20.29
C VAL A 476 -7.48 -12.75 20.27
N PRO A 477 -6.27 -12.47 19.75
CA PRO A 477 -5.19 -13.45 19.76
C PRO A 477 -4.82 -13.88 21.19
N GLU A 478 -4.67 -15.19 21.44
CA GLU A 478 -4.39 -15.79 22.75
C GLU A 478 -3.16 -15.19 23.46
N LYS A 479 -2.20 -14.66 22.69
CA LYS A 479 -0.97 -14.02 23.21
C LYS A 479 -1.19 -12.64 23.82
N LEU A 480 -2.38 -12.05 23.61
CA LEU A 480 -2.71 -10.73 24.13
C LEU A 480 -3.44 -10.84 25.46
N ASN A 481 -2.88 -10.20 26.49
CA ASN A 481 -3.52 -10.16 27.80
C ASN A 481 -4.63 -9.09 27.81
N LEU A 482 -5.90 -9.55 27.89
CA LEU A 482 -7.06 -8.66 27.95
C LEU A 482 -7.01 -7.67 29.14
N LYS A 483 -6.41 -8.03 30.28
CA LYS A 483 -6.24 -7.10 31.42
C LYS A 483 -5.34 -5.91 31.06
N THR A 484 -4.24 -6.17 30.33
CA THR A 484 -3.34 -5.10 29.86
C THR A 484 -4.05 -4.22 28.82
N ILE A 485 -4.84 -4.82 27.94
CA ILE A 485 -5.63 -4.14 26.93
C ILE A 485 -6.62 -3.16 27.60
N ARG A 486 -7.32 -3.57 28.67
CA ARG A 486 -8.27 -2.72 29.43
C ARG A 486 -7.63 -1.49 30.06
N GLN A 487 -6.41 -1.61 30.59
CA GLN A 487 -5.69 -0.48 31.20
C GLN A 487 -5.43 0.66 30.21
N HIS A 488 -5.25 0.36 28.94
CA HIS A 488 -5.07 1.38 27.89
C HIS A 488 -6.35 2.17 27.58
N LEU A 489 -7.53 1.58 27.78
CA LEU A 489 -8.80 2.29 27.58
C LEU A 489 -9.05 3.38 28.64
N LEU A 490 -8.68 3.13 29.87
CA LEU A 490 -8.82 4.10 30.97
C LEU A 490 -7.98 5.37 30.72
N GLN A 491 -6.96 5.28 29.85
CA GLN A 491 -6.13 6.40 29.43
C GLN A 491 -6.65 7.11 28.16
N ASP A 492 -7.65 6.53 27.46
CA ASP A 492 -8.22 7.11 26.24
C ASP A 492 -9.19 8.26 26.61
N LYS A 493 -9.06 9.38 25.88
CA LYS A 493 -9.90 10.58 26.00
C LYS A 493 -11.39 10.36 25.70
N LYS A 494 -11.78 9.16 25.23
CA LYS A 494 -13.17 8.81 24.94
C LYS A 494 -14.05 8.65 26.19
N ILE A 495 -13.44 8.51 27.37
CA ILE A 495 -14.15 8.45 28.64
C ILE A 495 -14.20 9.84 29.25
N SER A 496 -15.36 10.46 29.24
CA SER A 496 -15.62 11.72 29.93
C SER A 496 -16.67 11.47 31.01
N ASN A 497 -16.34 11.81 32.25
CA ASN A 497 -17.23 11.65 33.40
C ASN A 497 -17.79 10.21 33.61
N GLY A 498 -16.98 9.17 33.30
CA GLY A 498 -17.42 7.77 33.47
C GLY A 498 -18.38 7.26 32.39
N VAL A 499 -18.53 7.99 31.30
CA VAL A 499 -19.37 7.62 30.16
C VAL A 499 -18.52 7.47 28.91
N LEU A 500 -18.71 6.35 28.20
CA LEU A 500 -18.07 6.07 26.91
C LEU A 500 -19.06 6.35 25.77
N LYS A 501 -18.67 7.19 24.81
CA LYS A 501 -19.44 7.41 23.58
C LYS A 501 -18.94 6.45 22.51
N LEU A 502 -19.78 5.54 22.05
CA LEU A 502 -19.43 4.58 21.02
C LEU A 502 -20.52 4.43 19.96
N PRO A 503 -20.14 4.11 18.71
CA PRO A 503 -21.10 3.73 17.69
C PRO A 503 -21.73 2.37 18.05
N VAL A 504 -23.05 2.26 17.92
CA VAL A 504 -23.77 0.99 18.04
C VAL A 504 -24.60 0.77 16.79
N LEU A 505 -24.72 -0.48 16.36
CA LEU A 505 -25.58 -0.86 15.24
C LEU A 505 -27.04 -0.97 15.69
N MET A 506 -27.94 -0.42 14.88
CA MET A 506 -29.39 -0.49 15.03
C MET A 506 -30.04 -1.50 14.05
N GLY A 507 -29.20 -2.13 13.25
CA GLY A 507 -29.47 -3.03 12.13
C GLY A 507 -28.33 -2.90 11.14
N ILE A 508 -28.19 -3.84 10.21
CA ILE A 508 -27.18 -3.74 9.15
C ILE A 508 -27.46 -2.50 8.31
N GLY A 509 -26.45 -1.65 8.15
CA GLY A 509 -26.53 -0.37 7.41
C GLY A 509 -27.10 0.78 8.23
N LYS A 510 -27.34 0.60 9.53
CA LYS A 510 -27.88 1.64 10.42
C LYS A 510 -27.11 1.69 11.73
N SER A 511 -26.63 2.86 12.09
CA SER A 511 -25.89 3.08 13.33
C SER A 511 -26.24 4.41 13.99
N LYS A 512 -26.01 4.49 15.30
CA LYS A 512 -26.09 5.71 16.10
C LYS A 512 -24.93 5.81 17.08
N ILE A 513 -24.67 6.98 17.62
CA ILE A 513 -23.79 7.13 18.79
C ILE A 513 -24.64 6.89 20.04
N GLU A 514 -24.15 6.03 20.93
CA GLU A 514 -24.74 5.75 22.23
C GLU A 514 -23.77 6.12 23.36
N GLU A 515 -24.31 6.68 24.41
CA GLU A 515 -23.58 6.96 25.65
C GLU A 515 -23.75 5.76 26.59
N LEU A 516 -22.66 5.03 26.81
CA LEU A 516 -22.65 3.84 27.63
C LEU A 516 -21.88 4.11 28.94
N PRO A 517 -22.49 3.90 30.12
CA PRO A 517 -21.78 3.93 31.39
C PRO A 517 -20.60 2.94 31.38
N TRP A 518 -19.48 3.35 31.97
CA TRP A 518 -18.24 2.56 31.94
C TRP A 518 -18.42 1.16 32.56
N ASP A 519 -19.11 1.07 33.71
CA ASP A 519 -19.42 -0.19 34.40
C ASP A 519 -20.17 -1.18 33.50
N ARG A 520 -21.08 -0.66 32.69
CA ARG A 520 -21.82 -1.47 31.71
C ARG A 520 -20.92 -1.95 30.58
N PHE A 521 -20.07 -1.10 30.05
CA PHE A 521 -19.09 -1.50 29.03
C PHE A 521 -18.12 -2.56 29.60
N GLU A 522 -17.62 -2.36 30.81
CA GLU A 522 -16.73 -3.28 31.50
C GLU A 522 -17.38 -4.66 31.69
N SER A 523 -18.66 -4.69 32.06
CA SER A 523 -19.44 -5.94 32.16
C SER A 523 -19.54 -6.70 30.83
N TYR A 524 -19.61 -6.00 29.69
CA TYR A 524 -19.52 -6.65 28.37
C TYR A 524 -18.13 -7.23 28.11
N MET A 525 -17.10 -6.49 28.46
CA MET A 525 -15.72 -6.94 28.28
C MET A 525 -15.37 -8.16 29.16
N ASP A 526 -16.07 -8.38 30.27
CA ASP A 526 -15.91 -9.56 31.12
C ASP A 526 -16.55 -10.83 30.55
N GLN A 527 -17.46 -10.68 29.59
CA GLN A 527 -18.13 -11.79 28.92
C GLN A 527 -17.38 -12.26 27.66
N ILE A 528 -16.36 -11.52 27.23
CA ILE A 528 -15.48 -11.79 26.12
C ILE A 528 -14.18 -12.43 26.59
#